data_643cbd450141ee5d31b6d6014b30e4bb
#
_entry.id   643cbd450141ee5d31b6d6014b30e4bb
#
_cell.length_a   1.000
_cell.length_b   1.000
_cell.length_c   1.000
_cell.angle_alpha   90.00
_cell.angle_beta   90.00
_cell.angle_gamma   90.00
#
_symmetry.space_group_name_H-M   'P 1'
#
loop_
_entity.id
_entity.type
_entity.pdbx_description
1 polymer ?
#
loop_
_entity_poly.entity_id
_entity_poly.type
_entity_poly.pdbx_seq_one_letter_code
_entity_poly.pdbx_strand_id
1 'polypeptide(L)'
;MRTYVEVIASFDCNGEVRPIAIKWEDGIIYEIDKILDITQTSSLKSGGAGTRYIVKIRGATRYLFCEGQNVMDRHKFCRWFIEK
;
A
#
# COMPACT_ATOMS: atom_id res chain seq x y z
N MET A 1 10.39 9.46 5.60
CA MET A 1 11.02 9.10 4.31
C MET A 1 10.26 7.96 3.67
N ARG A 2 9.97 8.08 2.39
CA ARG A 2 9.24 7.06 1.67
C ARG A 2 10.14 5.96 1.16
N THR A 3 9.72 4.74 1.33
CA THR A 3 10.39 3.59 0.71
C THR A 3 9.37 2.87 -0.15
N TYR A 4 9.57 2.88 -1.45
CA TYR A 4 8.69 2.16 -2.37
C TYR A 4 8.98 0.68 -2.29
N VAL A 5 7.92 -0.11 -2.22
CA VAL A 5 8.01 -1.56 -2.03
C VAL A 5 7.10 -2.27 -3.02
N GLU A 6 7.43 -3.51 -3.31
CA GLU A 6 6.52 -4.41 -4.02
C GLU A 6 5.53 -4.98 -3.03
N VAL A 7 4.30 -5.11 -3.45
CA VAL A 7 3.23 -5.62 -2.60
C VAL A 7 2.52 -6.75 -3.30
N ILE A 8 2.27 -7.80 -2.54
CA ILE A 8 1.37 -8.87 -2.96
C ILE A 8 0.02 -8.50 -2.38
N ALA A 9 -0.97 -8.36 -3.25
CA ALA A 9 -2.28 -7.92 -2.85
C ALA A 9 -3.36 -8.82 -3.44
N SER A 10 -4.50 -8.86 -2.77
CA SER A 10 -5.68 -9.54 -3.28
C SER A 10 -6.72 -8.50 -3.68
N PHE A 11 -7.49 -8.83 -4.70
CA PHE A 11 -8.65 -8.06 -5.12
C PHE A 11 -9.88 -8.92 -4.83
N ASP A 12 -10.83 -8.37 -4.10
CA ASP A 12 -12.07 -9.10 -3.86
C ASP A 12 -13.07 -8.87 -5.00
N CYS A 13 -14.24 -9.51 -4.90
CA CYS A 13 -15.26 -9.41 -5.94
C CYS A 13 -15.85 -8.01 -6.07
N ASN A 14 -15.65 -7.16 -5.08
CA ASN A 14 -16.09 -5.76 -5.11
C ASN A 14 -14.99 -4.81 -5.61
N GLY A 15 -13.82 -5.35 -5.93
CA GLY A 15 -12.70 -4.55 -6.41
C GLY A 15 -11.88 -3.92 -5.30
N GLU A 16 -12.12 -4.29 -4.05
CA GLU A 16 -11.29 -3.80 -2.96
C GLU A 16 -9.93 -4.48 -2.97
N VAL A 17 -8.91 -3.68 -2.74
CA VAL A 17 -7.52 -4.14 -2.71
C VAL A 17 -7.09 -4.33 -1.28
N ARG A 18 -6.59 -5.52 -0.95
CA ARG A 18 -6.05 -5.83 0.36
C ARG A 18 -4.59 -6.25 0.22
N PRO A 19 -3.66 -5.52 0.83
CA PRO A 19 -2.27 -5.96 0.83
C PRO A 19 -2.12 -7.19 1.73
N ILE A 20 -1.41 -8.19 1.23
CA ILE A 20 -1.19 -9.46 1.94
C ILE A 20 0.24 -9.52 2.45
N ALA A 21 1.18 -9.07 1.66
CA ALA A 21 2.59 -9.14 1.99
C ALA A 21 3.35 -8.05 1.26
N ILE A 22 4.49 -7.67 1.81
CA ILE A 22 5.39 -6.72 1.16
C ILE A 22 6.74 -7.39 0.92
N LYS A 23 7.35 -7.05 -0.20
CA LYS A 23 8.72 -7.44 -0.48
C LYS A 23 9.61 -6.25 -0.18
N TRP A 24 10.42 -6.39 0.85
CA TRP A 24 11.30 -5.32 1.29
C TRP A 24 12.52 -5.21 0.36
N GLU A 25 13.24 -4.12 0.48
CA GLU A 25 14.41 -3.86 -0.37
C GLU A 25 15.54 -4.88 -0.18
N ASP A 26 15.55 -5.64 0.90
CA ASP A 26 16.47 -6.74 1.12
C ASP A 26 16.06 -8.02 0.38
N GLY A 27 14.94 -8.01 -0.33
CA GLY A 27 14.41 -9.16 -1.03
C GLY A 27 13.57 -10.09 -0.18
N ILE A 28 13.43 -9.82 1.10
CA ILE A 28 12.66 -10.65 2.02
C ILE A 28 11.19 -10.27 1.94
N ILE A 29 10.33 -11.29 1.89
CA ILE A 29 8.88 -11.08 1.89
C ILE A 29 8.38 -11.14 3.32
N TYR A 30 7.71 -10.06 3.73
CA TYR A 30 7.12 -9.95 5.05
C TYR A 30 5.60 -10.02 4.92
N GLU A 31 5.01 -11.01 5.58
CA GLU A 31 3.55 -11.13 5.58
C GLU A 31 2.93 -10.06 6.48
N ILE A 32 1.79 -9.55 6.04
CA ILE A 32 1.01 -8.62 6.84
C ILE A 32 0.13 -9.46 7.76
N ASP A 33 0.37 -9.33 9.06
CA ASP A 33 -0.35 -10.11 10.05
C ASP A 33 -1.79 -9.64 10.19
N LYS A 34 -1.99 -8.32 10.12
CA LYS A 34 -3.31 -7.74 10.32
C LYS A 34 -3.37 -6.36 9.68
N ILE A 35 -4.52 -6.04 9.12
CA ILE A 35 -4.83 -4.69 8.67
C ILE A 35 -5.64 -4.05 9.78
N LEU A 36 -5.12 -2.98 10.38
CA LEU A 36 -5.75 -2.32 11.52
C LEU A 36 -6.72 -1.24 11.07
N ASP A 37 -6.42 -0.57 9.97
CA ASP A 37 -7.27 0.50 9.46
C ASP A 37 -7.00 0.74 7.99
N ILE A 38 -8.04 1.19 7.27
CA ILE A 38 -7.95 1.56 5.87
C ILE A 38 -8.62 2.92 5.74
N THR A 39 -7.86 3.91 5.28
CA THR A 39 -8.36 5.28 5.14
C THR A 39 -8.08 5.79 3.75
N GLN A 40 -9.12 6.30 3.09
CA GLN A 40 -8.95 7.01 1.83
C GLN A 40 -8.44 8.41 2.12
N THR A 41 -7.47 8.85 1.35
CA THR A 41 -6.93 10.20 1.47
C THR A 41 -7.02 10.91 0.14
N SER A 42 -7.49 12.15 0.17
CA SER A 42 -7.64 12.95 -1.03
C SER A 42 -6.35 13.66 -1.42
N SER A 43 -5.39 13.75 -0.52
CA SER A 43 -4.11 14.36 -0.84
C SER A 43 -2.99 13.70 -0.06
N LEU A 44 -2.15 12.98 -0.79
CA LEU A 44 -0.87 12.54 -0.28
C LEU A 44 0.11 13.71 -0.39
N LYS A 45 1.16 13.69 0.40
CA LYS A 45 2.20 14.73 0.33
C LYS A 45 2.81 14.86 -1.06
N SER A 46 2.65 13.84 -1.89
CA SER A 46 3.11 13.85 -3.27
C SER A 46 2.09 14.43 -4.25
N GLY A 47 0.96 14.90 -3.75
CA GLY A 47 -0.03 15.57 -4.60
C GLY A 47 -0.99 14.64 -5.31
N GLY A 48 -1.34 13.50 -4.75
CA GLY A 48 -2.28 12.57 -5.34
C GLY A 48 -3.22 11.98 -4.32
N ALA A 49 -4.30 11.41 -4.80
CA ALA A 49 -5.21 10.63 -3.97
C ALA A 49 -4.64 9.23 -3.75
N GLY A 50 -4.94 8.65 -2.61
CA GLY A 50 -4.48 7.31 -2.31
C GLY A 50 -5.18 6.69 -1.13
N THR A 51 -4.70 5.53 -0.73
CA THR A 51 -5.25 4.80 0.39
C THR A 51 -4.14 4.54 1.39
N ARG A 52 -4.42 4.82 2.66
CA ARG A 52 -3.51 4.52 3.75
C ARG A 52 -3.99 3.27 4.46
N TYR A 53 -3.08 2.31 4.59
CA TYR A 53 -3.33 1.11 5.35
C TYR A 53 -2.45 1.13 6.59
N ILE A 54 -3.05 0.98 7.75
CA ILE A 54 -2.30 0.77 8.97
C ILE A 54 -2.25 -0.74 9.18
N VAL A 55 -1.05 -1.29 9.13
CA VAL A 55 -0.85 -2.74 9.12
C VAL A 55 0.08 -3.16 10.24
N LYS A 56 -0.05 -4.40 10.64
CA LYS A 56 0.84 -5.00 11.62
C LYS A 56 1.70 -6.04 10.93
N ILE A 57 3.01 -5.90 11.05
CA ILE A 57 3.99 -6.80 10.47
C ILE A 57 4.98 -7.18 11.57
N ARG A 58 5.03 -8.47 11.90
CA ARG A 58 5.91 -8.98 12.95
C ARG A 58 5.79 -8.21 14.26
N GLY A 59 4.55 -7.92 14.65
CA GLY A 59 4.26 -7.20 15.88
C GLY A 59 4.46 -5.70 15.83
N ALA A 60 4.98 -5.16 14.74
CA ALA A 60 5.20 -3.72 14.58
C ALA A 60 4.12 -3.09 13.71
N THR A 61 3.67 -1.92 14.11
CA THR A 61 2.70 -1.15 13.34
C THR A 61 3.44 -0.38 12.26
N ARG A 62 2.94 -0.47 11.02
CA ARG A 62 3.52 0.22 9.87
C ARG A 62 2.42 0.91 9.08
N TYR A 63 2.77 2.02 8.45
CA TYR A 63 1.88 2.74 7.55
C TYR A 63 2.26 2.44 6.11
N LEU A 64 1.33 1.81 5.41
CA LEU A 64 1.51 1.42 4.02
C LEU A 64 0.56 2.25 3.17
N PHE A 65 1.08 2.87 2.14
CA PHE A 65 0.30 3.74 1.27
C PHE A 65 0.23 3.17 -0.13
N CYS A 66 -0.96 3.22 -0.71
CA CYS A 66 -1.18 2.92 -2.11
C CYS A 66 -1.45 4.23 -2.82
N GLU A 67 -0.53 4.65 -3.67
CA GLU A 67 -0.64 5.89 -4.42
C GLU A 67 -1.26 5.57 -5.78
N GLY A 68 -2.53 5.95 -5.94
CA GLY A 68 -3.22 5.75 -7.21
C GLY A 68 -2.83 6.83 -8.19
N GLN A 69 -2.40 6.45 -9.37
CA GLN A 69 -2.19 7.39 -10.46
C GLN A 69 -3.29 7.23 -11.50
N ASN A 70 -4.07 8.28 -11.68
CA ASN A 70 -4.95 8.36 -12.82
C ASN A 70 -4.11 8.76 -14.02
N VAL A 71 -3.66 7.76 -14.74
CA VAL A 71 -3.06 8.01 -16.02
C VAL A 71 -4.20 8.01 -17.02
N MET A 72 -4.24 9.01 -17.88
CA MET A 72 -5.21 9.09 -18.98
C MET A 72 -5.05 7.94 -19.96
N ASP A 73 -4.06 7.11 -19.74
CA ASP A 73 -3.82 5.89 -20.46
C ASP A 73 -4.56 4.72 -19.84
N ARG A 74 -4.55 3.61 -20.55
CA ARG A 74 -5.21 2.37 -20.18
C ARG A 74 -4.61 1.69 -18.96
N HIS A 75 -3.59 2.28 -18.36
CA HIS A 75 -2.88 1.68 -17.25
C HIS A 75 -3.18 2.41 -15.95
N LYS A 76 -3.81 1.71 -15.04
CA LYS A 76 -3.96 2.19 -13.68
C LYS A 76 -2.78 1.65 -12.89
N PHE A 77 -1.99 2.56 -12.35
CA PHE A 77 -0.87 2.21 -11.51
C PHE A 77 -1.21 2.46 -10.07
N CYS A 78 -0.91 1.51 -9.23
CA CYS A 78 -0.95 1.67 -7.80
C CYS A 78 0.48 1.45 -7.30
N ARG A 79 1.11 2.50 -6.84
CA ARG A 79 2.45 2.42 -6.28
C ARG A 79 2.35 2.35 -4.78
N TRP A 80 3.10 1.45 -4.20
CA TRP A 80 3.05 1.22 -2.77
C TRP A 80 4.31 1.72 -2.11
N PHE A 81 4.17 2.41 -0.99
CA PHE A 81 5.33 2.83 -0.22
C PHE A 81 5.03 2.75 1.27
N ILE A 82 6.10 2.57 2.04
CA ILE A 82 6.05 2.61 3.49
C ILE A 82 6.67 3.92 3.93
N GLU A 83 6.01 4.60 4.84
CA GLU A 83 6.53 5.81 5.45
C GLU A 83 7.05 5.46 6.84
N LYS A 84 8.29 5.81 7.07
CA LYS A 84 8.92 5.63 8.37
C LYS A 84 8.80 6.88 9.21
#